data_61165920fe8352ab83f2e125a366ab83
#
_entry.id   61165920fe8352ab83f2e125a366ab83
#
_cell.length_a   1.000
_cell.length_b   1.000
_cell.length_c   1.000
_cell.angle_alpha   90.00
_cell.angle_beta   90.00
_cell.angle_gamma   90.00
#
_symmetry.space_group_name_H-M   'P 1'
#
loop_
_entity.id
_entity.type
_entity.pdbx_description
1 polymer ?
#
loop_
_entity_poly.entity_id
_entity_poly.type
_entity_poly.pdbx_seq_one_letter_code
_entity_poly.pdbx_strand_id
1 'polypeptide(L)'
;MSTPLTRRQALASLGLGAAALAGGAMESGCGLLGRRPNVVLFVADDLGSVDLRCYGSEDLLTPHIDNLAHGGVRFTQFYVTAPACTPSRTAILTGRQHPRALKLGSGLNPAETTIAEMLKAVGYRTACIGKWHLGYHDGMYADDQGFDEFFGHRTGAMDNYSHHFYWGGA
;
A
#
# COMPACT_ATOMS: atom_id res chain seq x y z
N MET A 1 21.17 35.13 -39.46
CA MET A 1 19.93 35.07 -38.68
C MET A 1 19.51 33.61 -38.61
N SER A 2 19.71 32.92 -37.47
CA SER A 2 19.35 31.53 -37.29
C SER A 2 17.88 31.47 -36.76
N THR A 3 17.04 30.72 -37.46
CA THR A 3 15.64 30.49 -37.06
C THR A 3 15.58 29.73 -35.72
N PRO A 4 14.77 30.13 -34.77
CA PRO A 4 14.65 29.42 -33.48
C PRO A 4 14.02 28.05 -33.70
N LEU A 5 14.56 27.02 -33.02
CA LEU A 5 14.09 25.65 -33.03
C LEU A 5 12.66 25.57 -32.45
N THR A 6 11.80 24.84 -33.12
CA THR A 6 10.43 24.56 -32.59
C THR A 6 10.52 23.61 -31.41
N ARG A 7 9.50 23.65 -30.53
CA ARG A 7 9.41 22.80 -29.32
C ARG A 7 9.55 21.29 -29.61
N ARG A 8 9.09 20.84 -30.79
CA ARG A 8 9.25 19.45 -31.26
C ARG A 8 10.71 19.12 -31.64
N GLN A 9 11.43 20.06 -32.24
CA GLN A 9 12.84 19.88 -32.62
C GLN A 9 13.74 19.90 -31.39
N ALA A 10 13.42 20.70 -30.35
CA ALA A 10 14.16 20.70 -29.09
C ALA A 10 13.97 19.39 -28.31
N LEU A 11 12.77 18.81 -28.33
CA LEU A 11 12.49 17.52 -27.68
C LEU A 11 13.11 16.33 -28.41
N ALA A 12 13.24 16.39 -29.73
CA ALA A 12 13.89 15.34 -30.53
C ALA A 12 15.40 15.33 -30.33
N SER A 13 16.02 16.49 -30.14
CA SER A 13 17.47 16.58 -29.88
C SER A 13 17.84 16.15 -28.46
N LEU A 14 16.94 16.27 -27.48
CA LEU A 14 17.13 15.75 -26.12
C LEU A 14 16.94 14.22 -26.04
N GLY A 15 16.09 13.64 -26.90
CA GLY A 15 15.85 12.20 -26.95
C GLY A 15 17.02 11.38 -27.50
N LEU A 16 17.78 11.92 -28.45
CA LEU A 16 18.94 11.25 -29.07
C LEU A 16 20.18 11.28 -28.18
N GLY A 17 20.32 12.30 -27.31
CA GLY A 17 21.43 12.38 -26.35
C GLY A 17 21.29 11.43 -25.16
N ALA A 18 20.05 11.11 -24.74
CA ALA A 18 19.79 10.20 -23.63
C ALA A 18 19.97 8.72 -24.00
N ALA A 19 19.75 8.35 -25.27
CA ALA A 19 19.92 6.96 -25.72
C ALA A 19 21.38 6.53 -25.81
N ALA A 20 22.32 7.48 -26.10
CA ALA A 20 23.73 7.18 -26.21
C ALA A 20 24.45 7.03 -24.86
N LEU A 21 23.89 7.58 -23.76
CA LEU A 21 24.46 7.44 -22.41
C LEU A 21 23.90 6.20 -21.67
N ALA A 22 22.78 5.62 -22.12
CA ALA A 22 22.22 4.43 -21.54
C ALA A 22 22.90 3.12 -21.98
N GLY A 23 23.64 3.15 -23.13
CA GLY A 23 24.31 1.97 -23.67
C GLY A 23 25.63 1.58 -22.97
N GLY A 24 26.22 2.49 -22.18
CA GLY A 24 27.50 2.25 -21.51
C GLY A 24 27.43 1.84 -20.03
N ALA A 25 26.27 1.92 -19.42
CA ALA A 25 26.10 1.65 -17.97
C ALA A 25 25.36 0.35 -17.67
N MET A 26 24.98 -0.45 -18.67
CA MET A 26 24.18 -1.66 -18.47
C MET A 26 24.96 -2.93 -18.16
N GLU A 27 26.28 -2.94 -18.27
CA GLU A 27 27.04 -4.18 -18.02
C GLU A 27 27.53 -4.39 -16.58
N SER A 28 27.39 -3.39 -15.68
CA SER A 28 27.81 -3.54 -14.28
C SER A 28 26.64 -3.74 -13.29
N GLY A 29 25.39 -3.77 -13.78
CA GLY A 29 24.18 -3.91 -12.95
C GLY A 29 23.64 -5.34 -12.78
N CYS A 30 24.26 -6.33 -13.41
CA CYS A 30 23.75 -7.70 -13.46
C CYS A 30 23.88 -8.51 -12.16
N GLY A 31 24.49 -7.94 -11.12
CA GLY A 31 24.62 -8.57 -9.80
C GLY A 31 23.54 -8.21 -8.79
N LEU A 32 22.69 -7.20 -9.05
CA LEU A 32 21.65 -6.72 -8.13
C LEU A 32 20.22 -7.23 -8.42
N LEU A 33 20.05 -8.01 -9.49
CA LEU A 33 18.75 -8.62 -9.86
C LEU A 33 18.46 -9.96 -9.13
N GLY A 34 19.28 -10.33 -8.13
CA GLY A 34 19.24 -11.67 -7.56
C GLY A 34 18.12 -11.95 -6.55
N ARG A 35 17.59 -10.99 -5.82
CA ARG A 35 16.52 -11.24 -4.82
C ARG A 35 15.57 -10.06 -4.74
N ARG A 36 14.30 -10.32 -5.03
CA ARG A 36 13.24 -9.34 -4.79
C ARG A 36 13.13 -9.08 -3.29
N PRO A 37 13.00 -7.82 -2.84
CA PRO A 37 12.83 -7.52 -1.42
C PRO A 37 11.49 -8.07 -0.92
N ASN A 38 11.45 -8.52 0.33
CA ASN A 38 10.18 -8.76 1.00
C ASN A 38 9.50 -7.43 1.30
N VAL A 39 8.18 -7.41 1.20
CA VAL A 39 7.34 -6.24 1.51
C VAL A 39 6.46 -6.58 2.71
N VAL A 40 6.59 -5.81 3.78
CA VAL A 40 5.74 -5.93 4.98
C VAL A 40 5.01 -4.62 5.19
N LEU A 41 3.68 -4.66 5.15
CA LEU A 41 2.80 -3.52 5.38
C LEU A 41 2.11 -3.68 6.74
N PHE A 42 2.47 -2.84 7.70
CA PHE A 42 1.78 -2.75 8.99
C PHE A 42 0.70 -1.66 8.93
N VAL A 43 -0.53 -2.03 9.16
CA VAL A 43 -1.66 -1.11 9.24
C VAL A 43 -2.20 -1.14 10.67
N ALA A 44 -1.94 -0.07 11.41
CA ALA A 44 -2.50 0.11 12.74
C ALA A 44 -3.96 0.59 12.64
N ASP A 45 -4.83 -0.03 13.44
CA ASP A 45 -6.25 0.32 13.50
C ASP A 45 -6.46 1.37 14.60
N ASP A 46 -7.10 2.48 14.27
CA ASP A 46 -7.43 3.59 15.16
C ASP A 46 -6.22 4.22 15.90
N LEU A 47 -5.03 4.17 15.31
CA LEU A 47 -3.84 4.81 15.85
C LEU A 47 -3.76 6.28 15.41
N GLY A 48 -3.73 7.19 16.37
CA GLY A 48 -3.50 8.61 16.13
C GLY A 48 -2.02 8.95 15.92
N SER A 49 -1.74 9.99 15.15
CA SER A 49 -0.35 10.45 14.97
C SER A 49 0.32 10.87 16.28
N VAL A 50 -0.44 11.44 17.21
CA VAL A 50 0.05 11.85 18.54
C VAL A 50 0.28 10.67 19.50
N ASP A 51 -0.06 9.45 19.11
CA ASP A 51 0.19 8.25 19.90
C ASP A 51 1.59 7.65 19.66
N LEU A 52 2.34 8.24 18.74
CA LEU A 52 3.70 7.79 18.40
C LEU A 52 4.73 8.85 18.81
N ARG A 53 5.79 8.43 19.50
CA ARG A 53 6.84 9.34 19.97
C ARG A 53 7.58 10.01 18.82
N CYS A 54 7.82 9.32 17.73
CA CYS A 54 8.41 9.90 16.52
C CYS A 54 7.56 11.01 15.88
N TYR A 55 6.28 11.14 16.25
CA TYR A 55 5.38 12.23 15.87
C TYR A 55 5.06 13.20 17.01
N GLY A 56 5.75 13.09 18.16
CA GLY A 56 5.69 14.06 19.25
C GLY A 56 4.90 13.61 20.48
N SER A 57 4.52 12.33 20.60
CA SER A 57 3.96 11.82 21.86
C SER A 57 4.96 11.95 22.99
N GLU A 58 4.53 12.51 24.11
CA GLU A 58 5.32 12.64 25.33
C GLU A 58 5.03 11.49 26.31
N ASP A 59 3.82 10.96 26.29
CA ASP A 59 3.31 10.01 27.27
C ASP A 59 3.56 8.54 26.88
N LEU A 60 3.67 8.26 25.58
CA LEU A 60 3.79 6.89 25.06
C LEU A 60 5.22 6.57 24.60
N LEU A 61 5.68 5.38 24.96
CA LEU A 61 6.97 4.87 24.54
C LEU A 61 6.78 3.90 23.36
N THR A 62 7.27 4.30 22.19
CA THR A 62 7.15 3.52 20.95
C THR A 62 8.52 3.23 20.31
N PRO A 63 9.48 2.63 21.05
CA PRO A 63 10.89 2.60 20.64
C PRO A 63 11.11 1.84 19.32
N HIS A 64 10.33 0.79 19.03
CA HIS A 64 10.49 0.01 17.81
C HIS A 64 9.97 0.77 16.57
N ILE A 65 8.86 1.48 16.71
CA ILE A 65 8.32 2.33 15.64
C ILE A 65 9.21 3.56 15.43
N ASP A 66 9.71 4.13 16.52
CA ASP A 66 10.65 5.26 16.48
C ASP A 66 11.95 4.88 15.77
N ASN A 67 12.49 3.69 16.02
CA ASN A 67 13.65 3.16 15.32
C ASN A 67 13.38 2.96 13.82
N LEU A 68 12.20 2.46 13.46
CA LEU A 68 11.78 2.34 12.05
C LEU A 68 11.71 3.71 11.38
N ALA A 69 11.12 4.70 12.06
CA ALA A 69 11.04 6.09 11.57
C ALA A 69 12.42 6.74 11.43
N HIS A 70 13.37 6.41 12.32
CA HIS A 70 14.73 6.93 12.30
C HIS A 70 15.57 6.32 11.18
N GLY A 71 15.38 5.02 10.90
CA GLY A 71 16.09 4.30 9.85
C GLY A 71 15.47 4.40 8.46
N GLY A 72 14.30 5.03 8.34
CA GLY A 72 13.52 5.10 7.12
C GLY A 72 13.06 6.50 6.74
N VAL A 73 11.93 6.58 6.06
CA VAL A 73 11.30 7.85 5.67
C VAL A 73 10.04 8.06 6.52
N ARG A 74 9.99 9.17 7.24
CA ARG A 74 8.82 9.61 7.99
C ARG A 74 8.05 10.66 7.22
N PHE A 75 6.79 10.37 6.89
CA PHE A 75 5.90 11.32 6.24
C PHE A 75 5.21 12.20 7.31
N THR A 76 5.40 13.51 7.25
CA THR A 76 4.80 14.47 8.18
C THR A 76 3.42 14.94 7.73
N GLN A 77 3.05 14.70 6.48
CA GLN A 77 1.78 15.10 5.87
C GLN A 77 1.21 13.93 5.05
N PHE A 78 0.88 12.85 5.73
CA PHE A 78 0.27 11.67 5.11
C PHE A 78 -1.07 11.38 5.79
N TYR A 79 -2.13 11.36 5.01
CA TYR A 79 -3.49 11.27 5.52
C TYR A 79 -4.22 10.07 4.94
N VAL A 80 -5.04 9.42 5.75
CA VAL A 80 -6.01 8.44 5.27
C VAL A 80 -7.10 9.13 4.45
N THR A 81 -7.73 8.41 3.54
CA THR A 81 -8.74 8.99 2.63
C THR A 81 -10.10 9.20 3.29
N ALA A 82 -10.33 8.61 4.46
CA ALA A 82 -11.55 8.74 5.24
C ALA A 82 -11.30 8.43 6.72
N PRO A 83 -12.09 9.00 7.64
CA PRO A 83 -11.99 8.73 9.07
C PRO A 83 -12.75 7.45 9.47
N ALA A 84 -12.64 6.39 8.67
CA ALA A 84 -13.31 5.12 8.91
C ALA A 84 -12.50 3.96 8.30
N CYS A 85 -12.61 2.77 8.93
CA CYS A 85 -11.78 1.63 8.63
C CYS A 85 -11.97 1.08 7.21
N THR A 86 -13.17 0.72 6.78
CA THR A 86 -13.41 0.16 5.45
C THR A 86 -12.95 1.06 4.31
N PRO A 87 -13.32 2.34 4.24
CA PRO A 87 -12.87 3.20 3.16
C PRO A 87 -11.35 3.46 3.17
N SER A 88 -10.73 3.59 4.35
CA SER A 88 -9.28 3.75 4.45
C SER A 88 -8.54 2.50 4.00
N ARG A 89 -8.98 1.32 4.44
CA ARG A 89 -8.40 0.03 4.03
C ARG A 89 -8.54 -0.22 2.54
N THR A 90 -9.70 0.10 1.97
CA THR A 90 -9.91 0.05 0.51
C THR A 90 -8.89 0.91 -0.22
N ALA A 91 -8.69 2.15 0.22
CA ALA A 91 -7.74 3.05 -0.42
C ALA A 91 -6.28 2.58 -0.26
N ILE A 92 -5.90 2.03 0.89
CA ILE A 92 -4.57 1.46 1.13
C ILE A 92 -4.30 0.30 0.16
N LEU A 93 -5.25 -0.62 0.00
CA LEU A 93 -5.05 -1.81 -0.84
C LEU A 93 -5.10 -1.52 -2.34
N THR A 94 -5.86 -0.51 -2.76
CA THR A 94 -6.06 -0.22 -4.19
C THR A 94 -5.25 0.96 -4.69
N GLY A 95 -4.68 1.78 -3.80
CA GLY A 95 -4.05 3.05 -4.17
C GLY A 95 -5.04 4.09 -4.73
N ARG A 96 -6.36 3.86 -4.60
CA ARG A 96 -7.41 4.73 -5.14
C ARG A 96 -8.20 5.41 -4.03
N GLN A 97 -8.71 6.60 -4.31
CA GLN A 97 -9.65 7.27 -3.42
C GLN A 97 -10.88 6.38 -3.19
N HIS A 98 -11.26 6.19 -1.92
CA HIS A 98 -12.31 5.24 -1.52
C HIS A 98 -13.66 5.40 -2.24
N PRO A 99 -14.14 6.62 -2.61
CA PRO A 99 -15.42 6.72 -3.33
C PRO A 99 -15.42 6.06 -4.71
N ARG A 100 -14.23 5.80 -5.27
CA ARG A 100 -14.08 5.14 -6.58
C ARG A 100 -13.89 3.62 -6.45
N ALA A 101 -13.37 3.17 -5.32
CA ALA A 101 -12.98 1.78 -5.10
C ALA A 101 -13.94 1.01 -4.20
N LEU A 102 -14.83 1.71 -3.48
CA LEU A 102 -15.88 1.09 -2.69
C LEU A 102 -17.09 0.74 -3.55
N LYS A 103 -17.65 -0.44 -3.29
CA LYS A 103 -19.02 -0.78 -3.68
C LYS A 103 -19.94 -0.32 -2.56
N LEU A 104 -20.86 0.59 -2.87
CA LEU A 104 -21.81 1.15 -1.90
C LEU A 104 -22.51 0.05 -1.11
N GLY A 105 -22.43 0.15 0.22
CA GLY A 105 -23.08 -0.77 1.16
C GLY A 105 -22.42 -2.14 1.35
N SER A 106 -21.30 -2.44 0.68
CA SER A 106 -20.72 -3.79 0.72
C SER A 106 -19.21 -3.89 0.89
N GLY A 107 -18.45 -2.81 0.85
CA GLY A 107 -16.99 -2.85 1.02
C GLY A 107 -16.21 -2.65 -0.27
N LEU A 108 -15.07 -3.32 -0.41
CA LEU A 108 -14.22 -3.23 -1.60
C LEU A 108 -14.99 -3.72 -2.84
N ASN A 109 -14.92 -2.94 -3.91
CA ASN A 109 -15.45 -3.41 -5.20
C ASN A 109 -14.55 -4.54 -5.74
N PRO A 110 -15.11 -5.74 -6.00
CA PRO A 110 -14.32 -6.87 -6.49
C PRO A 110 -13.61 -6.65 -7.83
N ALA A 111 -14.01 -5.65 -8.59
CA ALA A 111 -13.37 -5.29 -9.86
C ALA A 111 -12.11 -4.40 -9.70
N GLU A 112 -11.80 -3.97 -8.47
CA GLU A 112 -10.58 -3.22 -8.21
C GLU A 112 -9.38 -4.14 -8.10
N THR A 113 -8.25 -3.67 -8.59
CA THR A 113 -6.98 -4.38 -8.45
C THR A 113 -6.30 -3.97 -7.15
N THR A 114 -5.97 -4.93 -6.32
CA THR A 114 -5.28 -4.72 -5.04
C THR A 114 -3.76 -4.80 -5.18
N ILE A 115 -3.04 -4.25 -4.19
CA ILE A 115 -1.58 -4.41 -4.10
C ILE A 115 -1.17 -5.89 -4.02
N ALA A 116 -1.99 -6.75 -3.41
CA ALA A 116 -1.72 -8.18 -3.34
C ALA A 116 -1.77 -8.84 -4.72
N GLU A 117 -2.78 -8.54 -5.53
CA GLU A 117 -2.88 -9.03 -6.90
C GLU A 117 -1.72 -8.53 -7.77
N MET A 118 -1.34 -7.24 -7.63
CA MET A 118 -0.20 -6.69 -8.36
C MET A 118 1.11 -7.39 -7.99
N LEU A 119 1.36 -7.63 -6.70
CA LEU A 119 2.56 -8.33 -6.22
C LEU A 119 2.55 -9.80 -6.65
N LYS A 120 1.40 -10.46 -6.57
CA LYS A 120 1.22 -11.85 -7.04
C LYS A 120 1.51 -11.99 -8.53
N ALA A 121 1.04 -11.05 -9.35
CA ALA A 121 1.30 -11.04 -10.80
C ALA A 121 2.80 -10.98 -11.15
N VAL A 122 3.63 -10.44 -10.26
CA VAL A 122 5.10 -10.44 -10.42
C VAL A 122 5.80 -11.51 -9.56
N GLY A 123 5.07 -12.50 -9.06
CA GLY A 123 5.60 -13.72 -8.44
C GLY A 123 5.92 -13.59 -6.94
N TYR A 124 5.31 -12.65 -6.23
CA TYR A 124 5.32 -12.68 -4.76
C TYR A 124 4.29 -13.67 -4.24
N ARG A 125 4.60 -14.30 -3.10
CA ARG A 125 3.61 -14.94 -2.24
C ARG A 125 3.05 -13.89 -1.30
N THR A 126 1.74 -13.89 -1.11
CA THR A 126 1.01 -12.84 -0.42
C THR A 126 0.25 -13.38 0.79
N ALA A 127 0.29 -12.70 1.90
CA ALA A 127 -0.46 -13.06 3.10
C ALA A 127 -1.12 -11.83 3.72
N CYS A 128 -2.35 -11.97 4.19
CA CYS A 128 -3.06 -10.99 5.00
C CYS A 128 -3.28 -11.55 6.40
N ILE A 129 -2.78 -10.84 7.42
CA ILE A 129 -2.88 -11.27 8.82
C ILE A 129 -3.58 -10.16 9.60
N GLY A 130 -4.66 -10.50 10.29
CA GLY A 130 -5.44 -9.59 11.14
C GLY A 130 -6.78 -9.19 10.56
N LYS A 131 -7.18 -7.92 10.76
CA LYS A 131 -8.49 -7.39 10.35
C LYS A 131 -8.56 -7.18 8.84
N TRP A 132 -9.57 -7.79 8.20
CA TRP A 132 -9.90 -7.56 6.80
C TRP A 132 -10.86 -6.38 6.62
N HIS A 133 -12.09 -6.52 7.01
CA HIS A 133 -13.16 -5.52 7.01
C HIS A 133 -13.43 -4.85 5.64
N LEU A 134 -13.37 -5.61 4.56
CA LEU A 134 -13.57 -5.10 3.20
C LEU A 134 -14.70 -5.79 2.44
N GLY A 135 -15.54 -6.53 3.13
CA GLY A 135 -16.74 -7.16 2.57
C GLY A 135 -16.97 -8.56 3.12
N TYR A 136 -18.21 -9.04 2.90
CA TYR A 136 -18.72 -10.30 3.47
C TYR A 136 -19.35 -11.20 2.41
N HIS A 137 -19.14 -10.88 1.14
CA HIS A 137 -19.72 -11.61 0.01
C HIS A 137 -18.60 -12.22 -0.85
N ASP A 138 -18.96 -13.20 -1.63
CA ASP A 138 -18.08 -13.83 -2.62
C ASP A 138 -17.41 -12.78 -3.52
N GLY A 139 -16.16 -12.96 -3.80
CA GLY A 139 -15.32 -12.00 -4.51
C GLY A 139 -14.79 -10.83 -3.69
N MET A 140 -15.14 -10.74 -2.38
CA MET A 140 -14.68 -9.68 -1.49
C MET A 140 -13.75 -10.15 -0.38
N TYR A 141 -13.51 -11.44 -0.26
CA TYR A 141 -12.62 -11.98 0.76
C TYR A 141 -11.15 -11.73 0.40
N ALA A 142 -10.26 -11.80 1.39
CA ALA A 142 -8.85 -11.55 1.17
C ALA A 142 -8.23 -12.50 0.12
N ASP A 143 -8.63 -13.75 0.16
CA ASP A 143 -8.24 -14.79 -0.80
C ASP A 143 -8.76 -14.51 -2.22
N ASP A 144 -9.95 -13.93 -2.37
CA ASP A 144 -10.46 -13.46 -3.67
C ASP A 144 -9.69 -12.24 -4.19
N GLN A 145 -9.09 -11.47 -3.30
CA GLN A 145 -8.43 -10.18 -3.56
C GLN A 145 -6.90 -10.30 -3.61
N GLY A 146 -6.39 -11.47 -4.00
CA GLY A 146 -4.99 -11.69 -4.33
C GLY A 146 -4.09 -12.16 -3.21
N PHE A 147 -4.61 -12.39 -2.00
CA PHE A 147 -3.83 -13.01 -0.93
C PHE A 147 -3.85 -14.53 -1.04
N ASP A 148 -2.66 -15.15 -0.99
CA ASP A 148 -2.50 -16.60 -1.00
C ASP A 148 -2.84 -17.21 0.36
N GLU A 149 -2.71 -16.43 1.43
CA GLU A 149 -2.99 -16.84 2.80
C GLU A 149 -3.76 -15.73 3.54
N PHE A 150 -4.77 -16.14 4.31
CA PHE A 150 -5.49 -15.26 5.21
C PHE A 150 -5.56 -15.87 6.61
N PHE A 151 -5.15 -15.10 7.61
CA PHE A 151 -5.31 -15.45 9.01
C PHE A 151 -5.79 -14.24 9.80
N GLY A 152 -7.02 -14.25 10.28
CA GLY A 152 -7.58 -13.11 11.00
C GLY A 152 -9.11 -13.11 11.03
N HIS A 153 -9.68 -11.92 11.12
CA HIS A 153 -11.12 -11.74 11.17
C HIS A 153 -11.62 -10.86 10.00
N ARG A 154 -12.78 -11.24 9.48
CA ARG A 154 -13.41 -10.55 8.35
C ARG A 154 -14.22 -9.33 8.77
N THR A 155 -14.60 -9.26 10.04
CA THR A 155 -15.48 -8.23 10.62
C THR A 155 -14.74 -6.93 10.96
N GLY A 156 -15.52 -5.89 11.27
CA GLY A 156 -15.00 -4.58 11.65
C GLY A 156 -14.43 -4.53 13.06
N ALA A 157 -14.96 -5.36 13.96
CA ALA A 157 -14.52 -5.42 15.35
C ALA A 157 -14.70 -6.83 15.93
N MET A 158 -13.81 -7.19 16.83
CA MET A 158 -13.86 -8.40 17.63
C MET A 158 -13.31 -8.10 19.02
N ASP A 159 -13.66 -8.90 20.00
CA ASP A 159 -12.94 -8.88 21.27
C ASP A 159 -11.56 -9.48 21.11
N ASN A 160 -10.52 -8.72 21.44
CA ASN A 160 -9.12 -9.10 21.22
C ASN A 160 -8.63 -10.21 22.17
N TYR A 161 -9.35 -10.48 23.25
CA TYR A 161 -8.99 -11.49 24.25
C TYR A 161 -9.79 -12.79 24.06
N SER A 162 -11.10 -12.66 23.89
CA SER A 162 -12.00 -13.82 23.74
C SER A 162 -12.19 -14.25 22.28
N HIS A 163 -11.80 -13.40 21.32
CA HIS A 163 -12.00 -13.56 19.88
C HIS A 163 -13.47 -13.67 19.45
N HIS A 164 -14.38 -13.11 20.27
CA HIS A 164 -15.79 -13.05 19.93
C HIS A 164 -16.08 -11.83 19.04
N PHE A 165 -16.90 -12.01 18.04
CA PHE A 165 -17.34 -10.92 17.17
C PHE A 165 -18.45 -10.11 17.83
N TYR A 166 -18.36 -8.78 17.76
CA TYR A 166 -19.40 -7.90 18.32
C TYR A 166 -20.63 -7.81 17.43
N TRP A 167 -20.47 -7.92 16.09
CA TRP A 167 -21.57 -7.89 15.14
C TRP A 167 -21.31 -8.81 13.94
N GLY A 168 -22.33 -9.63 13.59
CA GLY A 168 -22.38 -10.33 12.31
C GLY A 168 -21.32 -11.39 12.10
N GLY A 169 -20.91 -12.04 13.14
CA GLY A 169 -20.04 -13.19 13.04
C GLY A 169 -20.82 -14.44 12.64
N ALA A 170 -20.75 -14.84 11.41
CA ALA A 170 -20.96 -16.20 10.94
C ALA A 170 -19.86 -16.53 9.94
#